data_7424a551146cbc38091feb88adfd0399
#
_entry.id   7424a551146cbc38091feb88adfd0399
#
_cell.length_a   1.000
_cell.length_b   1.000
_cell.length_c   1.000
_cell.angle_alpha   90.00
_cell.angle_beta   90.00
_cell.angle_gamma   90.00
#
_symmetry.space_group_name_H-M   'P 1'
#
loop_
_entity.id
_entity.type
_entity.pdbx_description
1 polymer ?
#
loop_
_entity_poly.entity_id
_entity_poly.type
_entity_poly.pdbx_seq_one_letter_code
_entity_poly.pdbx_strand_id
1 'polypeptide(L)'
;MILAAGFGTRLRPITYLLPKPVMPVCGKPLIAYAVENLMHAGIDEIIVNLHHLPDAIESFLVDTYEDVNFYFSLEHHILGTGGGVRRIRHLVEKDEEFLLVNGDTLQSPNLEALVQTRRERNALAALTLRHAPANDKFTAVWLDQGRITGFGSGTGEPLMFAGAHAISTRIFDAMPDRDEFSIVDDVYARMLARDTVAGVIDDNARWFDIGTPQRYLAASRALCGENATGARSVVEGTLENSVVWDDCRIAAGVELTNCIVAHDVEITRPMRLQDTVVCRDETSIPPSSAYRREEGLVFASF
;
A
#
# COMPACT_ATOMS: atom_id res chain seq x y z
N MET A 1 -4.73 -8.11 10.09
CA MET A 1 -5.48 -6.97 9.51
C MET A 1 -4.66 -6.33 8.41
N ILE A 2 -5.30 -5.94 7.30
CA ILE A 2 -4.70 -5.18 6.20
C ILE A 2 -5.32 -3.76 6.19
N LEU A 3 -4.47 -2.71 6.15
CA LEU A 3 -4.92 -1.33 6.02
C LEU A 3 -5.10 -0.98 4.55
N ALA A 4 -6.35 -0.76 4.12
CA ALA A 4 -6.72 -0.52 2.72
C ALA A 4 -7.66 0.68 2.49
N ALA A 5 -7.98 1.48 3.51
CA ALA A 5 -8.97 2.55 3.45
C ALA A 5 -8.49 3.87 2.78
N GLY A 6 -7.23 3.96 2.35
CA GLY A 6 -6.63 5.18 1.84
C GLY A 6 -7.16 5.64 0.47
N PHE A 7 -7.27 6.96 0.24
CA PHE A 7 -7.70 7.54 -1.05
C PHE A 7 -6.71 7.40 -2.21
N GLY A 8 -5.43 7.19 -1.94
CA GLY A 8 -4.40 7.14 -2.98
C GLY A 8 -4.25 8.43 -3.79
N THR A 9 -4.46 9.59 -3.19
CA THR A 9 -4.61 10.90 -3.87
C THR A 9 -3.46 11.29 -4.79
N ARG A 10 -2.24 10.85 -4.50
CA ARG A 10 -1.03 11.13 -5.31
C ARG A 10 -0.97 10.32 -6.62
N LEU A 11 -1.84 9.33 -6.77
CA LEU A 11 -1.99 8.50 -7.98
C LEU A 11 -3.21 8.88 -8.82
N ARG A 12 -3.88 9.99 -8.51
CA ARG A 12 -4.94 10.53 -9.36
C ARG A 12 -4.40 10.89 -10.74
N PRO A 13 -5.18 10.69 -11.81
CA PRO A 13 -6.62 10.36 -11.85
C PRO A 13 -6.95 8.87 -11.67
N ILE A 14 -6.00 7.94 -11.74
CA ILE A 14 -6.28 6.49 -11.67
C ILE A 14 -7.12 6.14 -10.45
N THR A 15 -6.79 6.70 -9.28
CA THR A 15 -7.47 6.35 -8.03
C THR A 15 -8.87 6.95 -7.88
N TYR A 16 -9.40 7.64 -8.86
CA TYR A 16 -10.85 7.88 -8.99
C TYR A 16 -11.59 6.68 -9.58
N LEU A 17 -10.90 5.82 -10.34
CA LEU A 17 -11.47 4.69 -11.06
C LEU A 17 -11.20 3.35 -10.34
N LEU A 18 -10.03 3.22 -9.73
CA LEU A 18 -9.57 1.99 -9.13
C LEU A 18 -8.85 2.30 -7.81
N PRO A 19 -9.24 1.73 -6.66
CA PRO A 19 -8.57 2.03 -5.41
C PRO A 19 -7.13 1.48 -5.41
N LYS A 20 -6.19 2.21 -4.79
CA LYS A 20 -4.77 1.88 -4.79
C LYS A 20 -4.46 0.41 -4.44
N PRO A 21 -5.13 -0.23 -3.45
CA PRO A 21 -4.86 -1.64 -3.11
C PRO A 21 -5.08 -2.64 -4.24
N VAL A 22 -5.95 -2.35 -5.20
CA VAL A 22 -6.17 -3.25 -6.35
C VAL A 22 -5.51 -2.78 -7.64
N MET A 23 -4.70 -1.71 -7.61
CA MET A 23 -3.86 -1.35 -8.76
C MET A 23 -2.87 -2.48 -9.07
N PRO A 24 -2.74 -2.89 -10.35
CA PRO A 24 -1.86 -3.98 -10.71
C PRO A 24 -0.39 -3.57 -10.65
N VAL A 25 0.44 -4.39 -10.03
CA VAL A 25 1.90 -4.34 -10.12
C VAL A 25 2.34 -5.69 -10.67
N CYS A 26 2.96 -5.71 -11.84
CA CYS A 26 3.27 -6.95 -12.56
C CYS A 26 2.05 -7.86 -12.81
N GLY A 27 0.91 -7.27 -13.19
CA GLY A 27 -0.33 -8.00 -13.46
C GLY A 27 -1.04 -8.54 -12.21
N LYS A 28 -0.56 -8.26 -11.01
CA LYS A 28 -1.16 -8.70 -9.75
C LYS A 28 -1.57 -7.48 -8.90
N PRO A 29 -2.82 -7.40 -8.38
CA PRO A 29 -3.24 -6.34 -7.48
C PRO A 29 -2.33 -6.20 -6.27
N LEU A 30 -2.05 -4.97 -5.86
CA LEU A 30 -1.10 -4.65 -4.79
C LEU A 30 -1.44 -5.33 -3.46
N ILE A 31 -2.73 -5.37 -3.09
CA ILE A 31 -3.20 -6.02 -1.86
C ILE A 31 -2.94 -7.53 -1.84
N ALA A 32 -2.86 -8.18 -3.01
CA ALA A 32 -2.60 -9.61 -3.12
C ALA A 32 -1.24 -9.99 -2.52
N TYR A 33 -0.23 -9.12 -2.63
CA TYR A 33 1.07 -9.35 -2.00
C TYR A 33 0.98 -9.41 -0.48
N ALA A 34 0.12 -8.57 0.14
CA ALA A 34 -0.10 -8.59 1.58
C ALA A 34 -0.89 -9.85 2.01
N VAL A 35 -1.93 -10.22 1.26
CA VAL A 35 -2.73 -11.45 1.52
C VAL A 35 -1.85 -12.69 1.44
N GLU A 36 -1.10 -12.85 0.36
CA GLU A 36 -0.23 -14.01 0.17
C GLU A 36 0.87 -14.11 1.25
N ASN A 37 1.45 -12.98 1.68
CA ASN A 37 2.40 -12.98 2.80
C ASN A 37 1.75 -13.48 4.11
N LEU A 38 0.52 -13.06 4.40
CA LEU A 38 -0.22 -13.52 5.56
C LEU A 38 -0.57 -15.01 5.45
N MET A 39 -1.02 -15.48 4.28
CA MET A 39 -1.28 -16.90 4.03
C MET A 39 -0.02 -17.76 4.20
N HIS A 40 1.13 -17.31 3.70
CA HIS A 40 2.42 -18.00 3.89
C HIS A 40 2.84 -18.08 5.37
N ALA A 41 2.41 -17.13 6.19
CA ALA A 41 2.59 -17.16 7.64
C ALA A 41 1.53 -18.00 8.38
N GLY A 42 0.65 -18.72 7.65
CA GLY A 42 -0.39 -19.56 8.21
C GLY A 42 -1.62 -18.80 8.72
N ILE A 43 -1.84 -17.57 8.25
CA ILE A 43 -3.01 -16.75 8.59
C ILE A 43 -4.09 -16.91 7.52
N ASP A 44 -5.26 -17.36 7.92
CA ASP A 44 -6.44 -17.59 7.09
C ASP A 44 -7.65 -16.73 7.47
N GLU A 45 -7.56 -15.97 8.56
CA GLU A 45 -8.55 -14.99 8.97
C GLU A 45 -7.99 -13.58 8.80
N ILE A 46 -8.51 -12.82 7.83
CA ILE A 46 -7.96 -11.52 7.44
C ILE A 46 -9.03 -10.43 7.55
N ILE A 47 -8.79 -9.43 8.38
CA ILE A 47 -9.61 -8.23 8.48
C ILE A 47 -9.05 -7.18 7.53
N VAL A 48 -9.91 -6.55 6.73
CA VAL A 48 -9.53 -5.46 5.80
C VAL A 48 -10.40 -4.24 6.08
N ASN A 49 -9.78 -3.08 6.40
CA ASN A 49 -10.56 -1.85 6.50
C ASN A 49 -10.73 -1.22 5.12
N LEU A 50 -11.93 -0.77 4.84
CA LEU A 50 -12.35 -0.25 3.55
C LEU A 50 -12.98 1.14 3.69
N HIS A 51 -12.74 2.03 2.71
CA HIS A 51 -13.39 3.33 2.62
C HIS A 51 -13.61 3.75 1.17
N HIS A 52 -12.51 3.96 0.42
CA HIS A 52 -12.55 4.43 -0.95
C HIS A 52 -12.72 3.26 -1.93
N LEU A 53 -13.81 3.30 -2.74
CA LEU A 53 -14.16 2.26 -3.71
C LEU A 53 -14.13 0.84 -3.10
N PRO A 54 -14.86 0.60 -1.99
CA PRO A 54 -14.75 -0.63 -1.20
C PRO A 54 -15.09 -1.88 -2.01
N ASP A 55 -16.11 -1.81 -2.88
CA ASP A 55 -16.61 -2.96 -3.64
C ASP A 55 -15.53 -3.60 -4.53
N ALA A 56 -14.64 -2.78 -5.10
CA ALA A 56 -13.56 -3.29 -5.95
C ALA A 56 -12.52 -4.11 -5.17
N ILE A 57 -12.25 -3.74 -3.91
CA ILE A 57 -11.33 -4.49 -3.03
C ILE A 57 -12.02 -5.76 -2.54
N GLU A 58 -13.26 -5.66 -2.08
CA GLU A 58 -14.06 -6.76 -1.56
C GLU A 58 -14.24 -7.84 -2.62
N SER A 59 -14.76 -7.49 -3.82
CA SER A 59 -14.96 -8.43 -4.92
C SER A 59 -13.66 -9.14 -5.30
N PHE A 60 -12.55 -8.38 -5.48
CA PHE A 60 -11.28 -9.00 -5.81
C PHE A 60 -10.83 -10.04 -4.76
N LEU A 61 -10.94 -9.72 -3.48
CA LEU A 61 -10.48 -10.61 -2.42
C LEU A 61 -11.34 -11.87 -2.30
N VAL A 62 -12.67 -11.71 -2.33
CA VAL A 62 -13.60 -12.84 -2.21
C VAL A 62 -13.53 -13.76 -3.43
N ASP A 63 -13.45 -13.18 -4.64
CA ASP A 63 -13.41 -13.97 -5.89
C ASP A 63 -12.06 -14.68 -6.11
N THR A 64 -10.97 -14.20 -5.47
CA THR A 64 -9.63 -14.73 -5.71
C THR A 64 -9.18 -15.75 -4.65
N TYR A 65 -9.59 -15.58 -3.38
CA TYR A 65 -9.07 -16.35 -2.24
C TYR A 65 -10.18 -17.10 -1.52
N GLU A 66 -10.59 -18.25 -2.06
CA GLU A 66 -11.70 -19.07 -1.52
C GLU A 66 -11.38 -19.68 -0.13
N ASP A 67 -10.10 -19.91 0.16
CA ASP A 67 -9.64 -20.52 1.41
C ASP A 67 -9.33 -19.51 2.52
N VAL A 68 -9.63 -18.23 2.32
CA VAL A 68 -9.39 -17.16 3.30
C VAL A 68 -10.70 -16.57 3.80
N ASN A 69 -10.85 -16.49 5.12
CA ASN A 69 -11.98 -15.83 5.75
C ASN A 69 -11.74 -14.33 5.86
N PHE A 70 -12.39 -13.54 5.01
CA PHE A 70 -12.30 -12.08 5.05
C PHE A 70 -13.38 -11.47 5.92
N TYR A 71 -12.97 -10.50 6.77
CA TYR A 71 -13.85 -9.63 7.54
C TYR A 71 -13.63 -8.19 7.10
N PHE A 72 -14.66 -7.54 6.58
CA PHE A 72 -14.56 -6.18 6.08
C PHE A 72 -15.03 -5.16 7.10
N SER A 73 -14.15 -4.20 7.43
CA SER A 73 -14.45 -3.08 8.33
C SER A 73 -14.66 -1.81 7.51
N LEU A 74 -15.91 -1.54 7.11
CA LEU A 74 -16.25 -0.35 6.32
C LEU A 74 -16.18 0.91 7.18
N GLU A 75 -15.40 1.89 6.75
CA GLU A 75 -15.26 3.20 7.34
C GLU A 75 -16.10 4.21 6.55
N HIS A 76 -17.12 4.82 7.15
CA HIS A 76 -17.93 5.86 6.49
C HIS A 76 -17.16 7.17 6.32
N HIS A 77 -16.16 7.41 7.15
CA HIS A 77 -15.15 8.47 7.05
C HIS A 77 -13.81 7.87 7.47
N ILE A 78 -12.71 8.43 6.98
CA ILE A 78 -11.37 7.92 7.29
C ILE A 78 -11.10 8.09 8.79
N LEU A 79 -10.74 6.99 9.44
CA LEU A 79 -10.45 6.94 10.87
C LEU A 79 -8.95 7.08 11.19
N GLY A 80 -8.11 7.14 10.17
CA GLY A 80 -6.66 7.01 10.34
C GLY A 80 -6.26 5.58 10.71
N THR A 81 -4.96 5.34 10.82
CA THR A 81 -4.45 3.98 11.08
C THR A 81 -4.86 3.45 12.46
N GLY A 82 -4.84 4.29 13.48
CA GLY A 82 -5.21 3.90 14.85
C GLY A 82 -6.71 3.72 15.03
N GLY A 83 -7.53 4.61 14.46
CA GLY A 83 -8.98 4.50 14.53
C GLY A 83 -9.50 3.27 13.79
N GLY A 84 -8.93 2.95 12.62
CA GLY A 84 -9.22 1.71 11.89
C GLY A 84 -8.92 0.47 12.73
N VAL A 85 -7.77 0.44 13.42
CA VAL A 85 -7.42 -0.65 14.35
C VAL A 85 -8.37 -0.69 15.54
N ARG A 86 -8.71 0.45 16.16
CA ARG A 86 -9.66 0.49 17.28
C ARG A 86 -11.02 -0.10 16.91
N ARG A 87 -11.49 0.17 15.71
CA ARG A 87 -12.79 -0.29 15.20
C ARG A 87 -12.92 -1.82 15.17
N ILE A 88 -11.82 -2.53 14.93
CA ILE A 88 -11.83 -4.00 14.85
C ILE A 88 -11.60 -4.71 16.21
N ARG A 89 -11.53 -3.96 17.33
CA ARG A 89 -11.30 -4.53 18.67
C ARG A 89 -12.16 -5.77 18.96
N HIS A 90 -13.44 -5.69 18.67
CA HIS A 90 -14.40 -6.76 18.93
C HIS A 90 -14.16 -8.04 18.12
N LEU A 91 -13.39 -7.98 17.04
CA LEU A 91 -13.03 -9.13 16.22
C LEU A 91 -11.77 -9.84 16.74
N VAL A 92 -10.88 -9.12 17.44
CA VAL A 92 -9.57 -9.63 17.87
C VAL A 92 -9.37 -9.63 19.38
N GLU A 93 -10.33 -9.18 20.19
CA GLU A 93 -10.17 -9.03 21.65
C GLU A 93 -9.98 -10.35 22.40
N LYS A 94 -10.30 -11.48 21.76
CA LYS A 94 -10.10 -12.83 22.33
C LYS A 94 -8.71 -13.40 22.02
N ASP A 95 -8.00 -12.77 21.11
CA ASP A 95 -6.64 -13.16 20.73
C ASP A 95 -5.62 -12.49 21.66
N GLU A 96 -4.43 -13.04 21.75
CA GLU A 96 -3.32 -12.40 22.46
C GLU A 96 -2.67 -11.28 21.62
N GLU A 97 -2.69 -11.45 20.30
CA GLU A 97 -2.03 -10.57 19.35
C GLU A 97 -2.59 -10.72 17.94
N PHE A 98 -2.33 -9.75 17.10
CA PHE A 98 -2.64 -9.78 15.68
C PHE A 98 -1.54 -9.10 14.84
N LEU A 99 -1.49 -9.44 13.56
CA LEU A 99 -0.64 -8.77 12.59
C LEU A 99 -1.39 -7.62 11.93
N LEU A 100 -0.70 -6.50 11.73
CA LEU A 100 -1.20 -5.35 10.98
C LEU A 100 -0.22 -5.05 9.84
N VAL A 101 -0.70 -5.04 8.61
CA VAL A 101 0.11 -4.77 7.42
C VAL A 101 -0.52 -3.71 6.54
N ASN A 102 0.31 -2.89 5.90
CA ASN A 102 -0.16 -1.92 4.93
C ASN A 102 -0.55 -2.62 3.63
N GLY A 103 -1.76 -2.41 3.14
CA GLY A 103 -2.26 -2.95 1.87
C GLY A 103 -1.91 -2.09 0.64
N ASP A 104 -1.22 -0.97 0.87
CA ASP A 104 -0.84 -0.01 -0.16
C ASP A 104 0.68 0.06 -0.42
N THR A 105 1.43 -0.87 0.14
CA THR A 105 2.88 -1.03 0.02
C THR A 105 3.19 -2.47 -0.41
N LEU A 106 4.03 -2.64 -1.41
CA LEU A 106 4.50 -3.95 -1.79
C LEU A 106 5.63 -4.36 -0.84
N GLN A 107 5.38 -5.36 -0.01
CA GLN A 107 6.33 -5.79 1.01
C GLN A 107 6.23 -7.31 1.27
N SER A 108 7.35 -7.90 1.70
CA SER A 108 7.42 -9.31 2.11
C SER A 108 8.20 -9.44 3.44
N PRO A 109 7.67 -8.87 4.55
CA PRO A 109 8.36 -8.86 5.84
C PRO A 109 8.44 -10.25 6.44
N ASN A 110 9.45 -10.48 7.28
CA ASN A 110 9.54 -11.69 8.11
C ASN A 110 8.54 -11.56 9.28
N LEU A 111 7.30 -12.01 9.05
CA LEU A 111 6.22 -11.92 10.04
C LEU A 111 6.46 -12.78 11.28
N GLU A 112 7.13 -13.92 11.13
CA GLU A 112 7.47 -14.81 12.25
C GLU A 112 8.45 -14.12 13.21
N ALA A 113 9.54 -13.54 12.68
CA ALA A 113 10.51 -12.79 13.49
C ALA A 113 9.85 -11.60 14.21
N LEU A 114 8.88 -10.96 13.56
CA LEU A 114 8.14 -9.84 14.14
C LEU A 114 7.29 -10.28 15.35
N VAL A 115 6.54 -11.36 15.20
CA VAL A 115 5.73 -11.97 16.29
C VAL A 115 6.64 -12.44 17.42
N GLN A 116 7.72 -13.16 17.09
CA GLN A 116 8.68 -13.65 18.09
C GLN A 116 9.29 -12.50 18.90
N THR A 117 9.77 -11.44 18.24
CA THR A 117 10.35 -10.25 18.89
C THR A 117 9.34 -9.60 19.84
N ARG A 118 8.07 -9.44 19.41
CA ARG A 118 7.03 -8.90 20.26
C ARG A 118 6.82 -9.73 21.53
N ARG A 119 6.77 -11.06 21.39
CA ARG A 119 6.58 -12.01 22.50
C ARG A 119 7.76 -11.99 23.46
N GLU A 120 8.98 -12.16 22.97
CA GLU A 120 10.20 -12.20 23.76
C GLU A 120 10.42 -10.93 24.59
N ARG A 121 10.07 -9.78 24.02
CA ARG A 121 10.17 -8.49 24.71
C ARG A 121 8.93 -8.10 25.50
N ASN A 122 7.88 -8.93 25.48
CA ASN A 122 6.56 -8.62 26.05
C ASN A 122 6.07 -7.22 25.62
N ALA A 123 6.41 -6.81 24.38
CA ALA A 123 6.10 -5.50 23.85
C ALA A 123 4.62 -5.36 23.47
N LEU A 124 4.06 -4.16 23.52
CA LEU A 124 2.72 -3.89 22.99
C LEU A 124 2.70 -3.98 21.47
N ALA A 125 3.81 -3.60 20.81
CA ALA A 125 3.97 -3.77 19.38
C ALA A 125 5.44 -4.03 19.03
N ALA A 126 5.66 -4.77 17.94
CA ALA A 126 6.91 -4.84 17.22
C ALA A 126 6.70 -4.37 15.79
N LEU A 127 7.60 -3.55 15.26
CA LEU A 127 7.52 -2.94 13.93
C LEU A 127 8.63 -3.43 13.04
N THR A 128 8.32 -3.72 11.78
CA THR A 128 9.34 -3.98 10.76
C THR A 128 10.00 -2.67 10.35
N LEU A 129 11.30 -2.60 10.51
CA LEU A 129 12.14 -1.46 10.18
C LEU A 129 13.15 -1.85 9.10
N ARG A 130 13.64 -0.87 8.36
CA ARG A 130 14.71 -1.04 7.39
C ARG A 130 15.52 0.23 7.20
N HIS A 131 16.67 0.13 6.59
CA HIS A 131 17.41 1.28 6.13
C HIS A 131 16.63 1.98 4.99
N ALA A 132 16.53 3.30 5.07
CA ALA A 132 15.89 4.07 4.03
C ALA A 132 16.69 4.00 2.72
N PRO A 133 16.04 3.89 1.55
CA PRO A 133 16.73 4.01 0.28
C PRO A 133 17.46 5.36 0.19
N ALA A 134 18.62 5.37 -0.46
CA ALA A 134 19.39 6.59 -0.67
C ALA A 134 18.52 7.65 -1.38
N ASN A 135 18.55 8.88 -0.88
CA ASN A 135 17.80 10.04 -1.38
C ASN A 135 16.27 10.05 -1.13
N ASP A 136 15.72 9.06 -0.46
CA ASP A 136 14.33 9.08 -0.05
C ASP A 136 14.17 9.74 1.34
N LYS A 137 13.12 10.56 1.48
CA LYS A 137 12.80 11.23 2.74
C LYS A 137 11.67 10.48 3.44
N PHE A 138 12.01 9.83 4.53
CA PHE A 138 11.06 9.18 5.44
C PHE A 138 11.18 9.78 6.83
N THR A 139 10.11 9.68 7.61
CA THR A 139 10.19 9.96 9.05
C THR A 139 11.04 8.88 9.69
N ALA A 140 12.15 9.30 10.32
CA ALA A 140 13.05 8.36 10.96
C ALA A 140 12.37 7.68 12.16
N VAL A 141 12.56 6.38 12.27
CA VAL A 141 12.26 5.59 13.47
C VAL A 141 13.60 5.21 14.08
N TRP A 142 13.83 5.66 15.30
CA TRP A 142 15.10 5.47 15.99
C TRP A 142 15.08 4.18 16.78
N LEU A 143 16.08 3.32 16.54
CA LEU A 143 16.21 2.00 17.18
C LEU A 143 17.51 1.92 17.98
N ASP A 144 17.40 1.51 19.24
CA ASP A 144 18.53 1.19 20.10
C ASP A 144 18.32 -0.18 20.75
N GLN A 145 19.24 -1.12 20.56
CA GLN A 145 19.21 -2.49 21.09
C GLN A 145 17.86 -3.22 20.89
N GLY A 146 17.23 -3.00 19.70
CA GLY A 146 15.94 -3.60 19.34
C GLY A 146 14.72 -2.93 19.99
N ARG A 147 14.91 -1.76 20.62
CA ARG A 147 13.88 -0.90 21.20
C ARG A 147 13.72 0.36 20.38
N ILE A 148 12.50 0.73 20.05
CA ILE A 148 12.21 2.02 19.43
C ILE A 148 12.31 3.13 20.48
N THR A 149 13.16 4.12 20.21
CA THR A 149 13.44 5.25 21.11
C THR A 149 12.80 6.55 20.65
N GLY A 150 12.36 6.62 19.38
CA GLY A 150 11.70 7.82 18.85
C GLY A 150 11.17 7.67 17.44
N PHE A 151 10.19 8.52 17.12
CA PHE A 151 9.67 8.76 15.78
C PHE A 151 10.00 10.22 15.41
N GLY A 152 10.71 10.43 14.28
CA GLY A 152 11.25 11.72 13.88
C GLY A 152 12.58 12.06 14.58
N SER A 153 12.67 11.94 15.91
CA SER A 153 13.86 12.15 16.70
C SER A 153 14.00 11.07 17.78
N GLY A 154 15.24 10.72 18.12
CA GLY A 154 15.52 9.65 19.09
C GLY A 154 17.01 9.40 19.23
N THR A 155 17.38 8.30 19.86
CA THR A 155 18.76 7.82 20.02
C THR A 155 18.92 6.44 19.38
N GLY A 156 20.14 6.11 18.96
CA GLY A 156 20.46 4.88 18.26
C GLY A 156 20.53 5.04 16.76
N GLU A 157 20.05 4.09 16.01
CA GLU A 157 20.10 4.04 14.56
C GLU A 157 18.81 4.59 13.92
N PRO A 158 18.91 5.55 12.98
CA PRO A 158 17.74 6.02 12.24
C PRO A 158 17.37 5.06 11.11
N LEU A 159 16.18 4.50 11.18
CA LEU A 159 15.59 3.56 10.21
C LEU A 159 14.27 4.12 9.70
N MET A 160 13.67 3.48 8.72
CA MET A 160 12.31 3.76 8.30
C MET A 160 11.37 2.62 8.69
N PHE A 161 10.11 2.95 8.96
CA PHE A 161 9.06 1.97 9.16
C PHE A 161 8.65 1.35 7.82
N ALA A 162 8.62 0.01 7.75
CA ALA A 162 8.38 -0.72 6.51
C ALA A 162 6.93 -1.18 6.30
N GLY A 163 6.01 -0.94 7.26
CA GLY A 163 4.57 -1.14 7.05
C GLY A 163 3.99 -2.43 7.62
N ALA A 164 4.73 -3.20 8.43
CA ALA A 164 4.19 -4.37 9.13
C ALA A 164 4.40 -4.28 10.64
N HIS A 165 3.40 -4.73 11.39
CA HIS A 165 3.40 -4.74 12.85
C HIS A 165 2.92 -6.09 13.39
N ALA A 166 3.50 -6.57 14.51
CA ALA A 166 2.85 -7.51 15.41
C ALA A 166 2.37 -6.76 16.65
N ILE A 167 1.10 -6.85 16.99
CA ILE A 167 0.46 -6.01 18.00
C ILE A 167 -0.23 -6.89 19.04
N SER A 168 0.06 -6.66 20.33
CA SER A 168 -0.70 -7.26 21.43
C SER A 168 -2.07 -6.58 21.54
N THR A 169 -3.13 -7.36 21.81
CA THR A 169 -4.48 -6.82 22.01
C THR A 169 -4.57 -5.87 23.22
N ARG A 170 -3.61 -5.91 24.14
CA ARG A 170 -3.46 -4.90 25.20
C ARG A 170 -3.29 -3.47 24.69
N ILE A 171 -2.96 -3.30 23.40
CA ILE A 171 -2.82 -1.97 22.76
C ILE A 171 -4.11 -1.15 22.83
N PHE A 172 -5.27 -1.79 22.83
CA PHE A 172 -6.56 -1.12 22.88
C PHE A 172 -6.77 -0.27 24.14
N ASP A 173 -6.13 -0.65 25.25
CA ASP A 173 -6.21 0.10 26.51
C ASP A 173 -5.32 1.38 26.49
N ALA A 174 -4.42 1.48 25.53
CA ALA A 174 -3.55 2.64 25.31
C ALA A 174 -4.09 3.62 24.26
N MET A 175 -5.17 3.27 23.57
CA MET A 175 -5.75 4.09 22.50
C MET A 175 -6.53 5.28 23.04
N PRO A 176 -6.49 6.45 22.37
CA PRO A 176 -7.28 7.61 22.77
C PRO A 176 -8.78 7.36 22.53
N ASP A 177 -9.62 8.05 23.33
CA ASP A 177 -11.07 8.03 23.17
C ASP A 177 -11.53 9.06 22.14
N ARG A 178 -11.19 8.80 20.88
CA ARG A 178 -11.64 9.56 19.69
C ARG A 178 -11.61 8.67 18.45
N ASP A 179 -12.37 9.00 17.42
CA ASP A 179 -12.53 8.12 16.25
C ASP A 179 -11.32 8.17 15.32
N GLU A 180 -10.83 9.34 14.99
CA GLU A 180 -9.73 9.52 14.04
C GLU A 180 -8.40 9.77 14.76
N PHE A 181 -7.41 8.88 14.56
CA PHE A 181 -6.05 9.05 15.09
C PHE A 181 -5.03 8.15 14.39
N SER A 182 -3.76 8.52 14.51
CA SER A 182 -2.60 7.75 14.03
C SER A 182 -2.16 6.73 15.08
N ILE A 183 -1.95 5.47 14.69
CA ILE A 183 -1.40 4.46 15.59
C ILE A 183 0.05 4.79 15.99
N VAL A 184 0.82 5.39 15.09
CA VAL A 184 2.22 5.77 15.34
C VAL A 184 2.29 6.98 16.27
N ASP A 185 1.65 8.09 15.91
CA ASP A 185 1.82 9.36 16.63
C ASP A 185 1.02 9.39 17.94
N ASP A 186 -0.18 8.82 17.94
CA ASP A 186 -1.09 8.93 19.08
C ASP A 186 -1.00 7.77 20.05
N VAL A 187 -0.44 6.63 19.63
CA VAL A 187 -0.30 5.43 20.48
C VAL A 187 1.17 5.09 20.68
N TYR A 188 1.89 4.67 19.66
CA TYR A 188 3.28 4.20 19.83
C TYR A 188 4.20 5.27 20.41
N ALA A 189 4.16 6.49 19.87
CA ALA A 189 5.02 7.57 20.37
C ALA A 189 4.80 7.87 21.88
N ARG A 190 3.57 7.71 22.37
CA ARG A 190 3.24 7.86 23.80
C ARG A 190 3.70 6.69 24.67
N MET A 191 3.88 5.52 24.08
CA MET A 191 4.30 4.31 24.79
C MET A 191 5.82 4.20 24.97
N LEU A 192 6.62 4.98 24.21
CA LEU A 192 8.09 4.88 24.24
C LEU A 192 8.70 5.03 25.64
N ALA A 193 8.10 5.89 26.51
CA ALA A 193 8.56 6.08 27.87
C ALA A 193 8.42 4.81 28.74
N ARG A 194 7.59 3.85 28.32
CA ARG A 194 7.32 2.60 29.04
C ARG A 194 8.07 1.40 28.48
N ASP A 195 8.90 1.62 27.45
CA ASP A 195 9.70 0.58 26.79
C ASP A 195 8.88 -0.57 26.20
N THR A 196 7.79 -0.22 25.53
CA THR A 196 6.78 -1.20 25.09
C THR A 196 6.67 -1.34 23.57
N VAL A 197 7.53 -0.67 22.78
CA VAL A 197 7.57 -0.78 21.31
C VAL A 197 8.92 -1.29 20.86
N ALA A 198 8.94 -2.43 20.18
CA ALA A 198 10.13 -3.07 19.64
C ALA A 198 10.28 -2.82 18.13
N GLY A 199 11.49 -2.99 17.61
CA GLY A 199 11.78 -2.92 16.19
C GLY A 199 12.56 -4.14 15.72
N VAL A 200 12.27 -4.60 14.51
CA VAL A 200 12.98 -5.68 13.80
C VAL A 200 13.50 -5.12 12.49
N ILE A 201 14.83 -5.14 12.31
CA ILE A 201 15.45 -4.72 11.04
C ILE A 201 15.29 -5.84 10.03
N ASP A 202 14.69 -5.55 8.88
CA ASP A 202 14.52 -6.49 7.77
C ASP A 202 14.85 -5.82 6.43
N ASP A 203 16.13 -5.68 6.14
CA ASP A 203 16.63 -5.14 4.88
C ASP A 203 16.55 -6.13 3.72
N ASN A 204 16.40 -7.41 4.03
CA ASN A 204 16.28 -8.47 3.04
C ASN A 204 14.86 -8.59 2.50
N ALA A 205 13.87 -8.06 3.22
CA ALA A 205 12.51 -8.03 2.76
C ALA A 205 12.38 -7.20 1.47
N ARG A 206 11.63 -7.71 0.51
CA ARG A 206 11.22 -6.91 -0.65
C ARG A 206 10.33 -5.78 -0.16
N TRP A 207 10.62 -4.55 -0.60
CA TRP A 207 9.84 -3.39 -0.18
C TRP A 207 9.83 -2.30 -1.26
N PHE A 208 8.62 -1.85 -1.64
CA PHE A 208 8.39 -0.73 -2.55
C PHE A 208 7.19 0.10 -2.07
N ASP A 209 7.40 1.40 -1.89
CA ASP A 209 6.30 2.36 -1.75
C ASP A 209 5.71 2.66 -3.14
N ILE A 210 4.42 2.38 -3.29
CA ILE A 210 3.65 2.63 -4.53
C ILE A 210 2.85 3.93 -4.41
N GLY A 211 3.42 4.94 -3.78
CA GLY A 211 2.67 6.14 -3.40
C GLY A 211 2.57 7.21 -4.49
N THR A 212 3.36 7.17 -5.55
CA THR A 212 3.35 8.13 -6.67
C THR A 212 3.54 7.41 -7.99
N PRO A 213 3.19 8.03 -9.15
CA PRO A 213 3.44 7.43 -10.46
C PRO A 213 4.91 7.04 -10.69
N GLN A 214 5.85 7.88 -10.26
CA GLN A 214 7.30 7.60 -10.39
C GLN A 214 7.70 6.37 -9.57
N ARG A 215 7.21 6.24 -8.33
CA ARG A 215 7.50 5.09 -7.46
C ARG A 215 6.81 3.83 -7.97
N TYR A 216 5.62 3.96 -8.53
CA TYR A 216 4.92 2.84 -9.19
C TYR A 216 5.74 2.31 -10.36
N LEU A 217 6.23 3.19 -11.27
CA LEU A 217 7.08 2.79 -12.40
C LEU A 217 8.39 2.18 -11.92
N ALA A 218 9.04 2.75 -10.90
CA ALA A 218 10.26 2.20 -10.33
C ALA A 218 10.06 0.79 -9.75
N ALA A 219 8.96 0.55 -9.05
CA ALA A 219 8.61 -0.78 -8.53
C ALA A 219 8.31 -1.76 -9.67
N SER A 220 7.53 -1.36 -10.66
CA SER A 220 7.21 -2.18 -11.84
C SER A 220 8.47 -2.56 -12.60
N ARG A 221 9.37 -1.60 -12.84
CA ARG A 221 10.67 -1.85 -13.49
C ARG A 221 11.53 -2.85 -12.73
N ALA A 222 11.60 -2.71 -11.42
CA ALA A 222 12.41 -3.60 -10.57
C ALA A 222 11.87 -5.04 -10.54
N LEU A 223 10.57 -5.22 -10.70
CA LEU A 223 9.89 -6.51 -10.56
C LEU A 223 9.60 -7.21 -11.90
N CYS A 224 9.25 -6.47 -12.94
CA CYS A 224 8.80 -7.00 -14.22
C CYS A 224 9.69 -6.61 -15.42
N GLY A 225 10.75 -5.82 -15.19
CA GLY A 225 11.58 -5.29 -16.25
C GLY A 225 11.19 -3.88 -16.70
N GLU A 226 11.88 -3.35 -17.70
CA GLU A 226 11.79 -1.95 -18.11
C GLU A 226 10.37 -1.55 -18.56
N ASN A 227 9.67 -2.45 -19.24
CA ASN A 227 8.29 -2.25 -19.67
C ASN A 227 7.44 -3.42 -19.24
N ALA A 228 6.18 -3.13 -18.89
CA ALA A 228 5.20 -4.16 -18.57
C ALA A 228 3.93 -3.94 -19.42
N THR A 229 3.42 -5.03 -19.98
CA THR A 229 2.16 -5.04 -20.74
C THR A 229 1.23 -6.05 -20.12
N GLY A 230 0.03 -5.61 -19.79
CA GLY A 230 -1.02 -6.41 -19.19
C GLY A 230 -1.64 -7.42 -20.16
N ALA A 231 -2.46 -8.29 -19.61
CA ALA A 231 -3.15 -9.32 -20.36
C ALA A 231 -4.10 -8.71 -21.41
N ARG A 232 -4.24 -9.40 -22.55
CA ARG A 232 -5.12 -8.99 -23.67
C ARG A 232 -4.82 -7.61 -24.27
N SER A 233 -3.69 -6.98 -23.89
CA SER A 233 -3.26 -5.71 -24.45
C SER A 233 -2.42 -5.89 -25.70
N VAL A 234 -2.63 -5.03 -26.71
CA VAL A 234 -1.91 -5.03 -27.98
C VAL A 234 -1.12 -3.73 -28.09
N VAL A 235 0.19 -3.84 -28.14
CA VAL A 235 1.11 -2.68 -28.26
C VAL A 235 1.88 -2.78 -29.57
N GLU A 236 1.55 -1.91 -30.52
CA GLU A 236 2.25 -1.73 -31.79
C GLU A 236 3.18 -0.50 -31.75
N GLY A 237 3.01 0.35 -30.73
CA GLY A 237 3.85 1.52 -30.46
C GLY A 237 5.14 1.19 -29.74
N THR A 238 5.88 2.22 -29.33
CA THR A 238 7.15 2.10 -28.59
C THR A 238 6.93 2.42 -27.11
N LEU A 239 7.45 1.57 -26.24
CA LEU A 239 7.45 1.77 -24.79
C LEU A 239 8.88 1.95 -24.29
N GLU A 240 9.08 2.93 -23.40
CA GLU A 240 10.29 3.14 -22.63
C GLU A 240 9.91 3.41 -21.19
N ASN A 241 10.36 2.58 -20.25
CA ASN A 241 10.04 2.65 -18.81
C ASN A 241 8.54 2.88 -18.55
N SER A 242 7.69 2.18 -19.29
CA SER A 242 6.24 2.40 -19.30
C SER A 242 5.47 1.13 -18.96
N VAL A 243 4.31 1.30 -18.34
CA VAL A 243 3.41 0.22 -17.96
C VAL A 243 2.06 0.42 -18.65
N VAL A 244 1.61 -0.60 -19.37
CA VAL A 244 0.30 -0.68 -19.99
C VAL A 244 -0.48 -1.78 -19.27
N TRP A 245 -1.64 -1.47 -18.70
CA TRP A 245 -2.47 -2.43 -18.00
C TRP A 245 -3.26 -3.31 -18.99
N ASP A 246 -4.18 -4.10 -18.47
CA ASP A 246 -4.96 -5.04 -19.27
C ASP A 246 -5.92 -4.35 -20.24
N ASP A 247 -6.27 -5.07 -21.31
CA ASP A 247 -7.30 -4.69 -22.28
C ASP A 247 -7.02 -3.38 -23.03
N CYS A 248 -5.76 -3.02 -23.20
CA CYS A 248 -5.34 -1.79 -23.87
C CYS A 248 -4.95 -2.01 -25.35
N ARG A 249 -5.09 -0.97 -26.16
CA ARG A 249 -4.61 -0.93 -27.53
C ARG A 249 -3.76 0.33 -27.79
N ILE A 250 -2.50 0.12 -28.10
CA ILE A 250 -1.54 1.19 -28.42
C ILE A 250 -1.11 1.04 -29.88
N ALA A 251 -1.59 1.94 -30.75
CA ALA A 251 -1.35 1.85 -32.17
C ALA A 251 0.10 2.17 -32.56
N ALA A 252 0.48 1.79 -33.77
CA ALA A 252 1.76 2.13 -34.36
C ALA A 252 1.97 3.65 -34.44
N GLY A 253 3.19 4.12 -34.14
CA GLY A 253 3.55 5.54 -34.09
C GLY A 253 3.22 6.24 -32.77
N VAL A 254 2.68 5.54 -31.77
CA VAL A 254 2.58 6.02 -30.39
C VAL A 254 3.90 5.74 -29.67
N GLU A 255 4.46 6.74 -29.03
CA GLU A 255 5.70 6.65 -28.23
C GLU A 255 5.38 7.01 -26.78
N LEU A 256 5.58 6.07 -25.85
CA LEU A 256 5.33 6.25 -24.42
C LEU A 256 6.65 6.16 -23.66
N THR A 257 7.03 7.24 -22.96
CA THR A 257 8.21 7.28 -22.08
C THR A 257 7.78 7.64 -20.68
N ASN A 258 8.13 6.83 -19.68
CA ASN A 258 7.71 6.97 -18.28
C ASN A 258 6.17 7.07 -18.13
N CYS A 259 5.40 6.27 -18.85
CA CYS A 259 3.95 6.38 -18.84
C CYS A 259 3.27 5.22 -18.10
N ILE A 260 2.10 5.51 -17.56
CA ILE A 260 1.18 4.52 -16.99
C ILE A 260 -0.12 4.61 -17.78
N VAL A 261 -0.49 3.53 -18.46
CA VAL A 261 -1.75 3.42 -19.19
C VAL A 261 -2.66 2.45 -18.43
N ALA A 262 -3.78 2.97 -17.93
CA ALA A 262 -4.75 2.21 -17.14
C ALA A 262 -5.57 1.24 -18.02
N HIS A 263 -6.39 0.39 -17.41
CA HIS A 263 -7.23 -0.59 -18.13
C HIS A 263 -8.12 0.03 -19.21
N ASP A 264 -8.43 -0.74 -20.25
CA ASP A 264 -9.39 -0.41 -21.32
C ASP A 264 -9.07 0.89 -22.07
N VAL A 265 -7.82 1.27 -22.18
CA VAL A 265 -7.37 2.47 -22.92
C VAL A 265 -6.99 2.13 -24.35
N GLU A 266 -7.55 2.86 -25.30
CA GLU A 266 -7.17 2.79 -26.72
C GLU A 266 -6.54 4.10 -27.16
N ILE A 267 -5.26 4.06 -27.58
CA ILE A 267 -4.56 5.19 -28.20
C ILE A 267 -4.34 4.85 -29.68
N THR A 268 -5.19 5.40 -30.54
CA THR A 268 -5.28 5.03 -31.97
C THR A 268 -4.52 5.94 -32.90
N ARG A 269 -4.09 7.14 -32.42
CA ARG A 269 -3.35 8.12 -33.23
C ARG A 269 -1.89 8.20 -32.84
N PRO A 270 -0.97 8.38 -33.77
CA PRO A 270 0.42 8.67 -33.47
C PRO A 270 0.56 9.86 -32.53
N MET A 271 1.22 9.67 -31.40
CA MET A 271 1.53 10.74 -30.43
C MET A 271 2.73 10.37 -29.58
N ARG A 272 3.34 11.37 -28.96
CA ARG A 272 4.39 11.19 -27.97
C ARG A 272 3.88 11.63 -26.60
N LEU A 273 3.98 10.74 -25.64
CA LEU A 273 3.65 11.00 -24.24
C LEU A 273 4.88 10.73 -23.36
N GLN A 274 5.13 11.64 -22.45
CA GLN A 274 6.21 11.53 -21.48
C GLN A 274 5.69 11.90 -20.09
N ASP A 275 6.15 11.16 -19.06
CA ASP A 275 5.80 11.39 -17.66
C ASP A 275 4.27 11.56 -17.48
N THR A 276 3.50 10.64 -18.07
CA THR A 276 2.04 10.81 -18.20
C THR A 276 1.28 9.55 -17.73
N VAL A 277 0.26 9.78 -16.94
CA VAL A 277 -0.80 8.80 -16.64
C VAL A 277 -1.91 8.97 -17.68
N VAL A 278 -2.37 7.88 -18.29
CA VAL A 278 -3.49 7.84 -19.23
C VAL A 278 -4.56 6.90 -18.69
N CYS A 279 -5.79 7.37 -18.60
CA CYS A 279 -6.95 6.56 -18.25
C CYS A 279 -8.19 6.99 -19.04
N ARG A 280 -9.25 6.20 -19.01
CA ARG A 280 -10.55 6.55 -19.62
C ARG A 280 -11.15 7.77 -18.94
N ASP A 281 -11.82 8.60 -19.72
CA ASP A 281 -12.57 9.74 -19.19
C ASP A 281 -13.92 9.28 -18.68
N GLU A 282 -14.03 9.14 -17.36
CA GLU A 282 -15.27 8.75 -16.69
C GLU A 282 -15.82 9.87 -15.80
N THR A 283 -17.12 9.83 -15.54
CA THR A 283 -17.81 10.84 -14.73
C THR A 283 -17.32 10.94 -13.29
N SER A 284 -16.67 9.87 -12.79
CA SER A 284 -16.03 9.82 -11.47
C SER A 284 -14.76 10.70 -11.38
N ILE A 285 -14.17 11.06 -12.53
CA ILE A 285 -12.99 11.95 -12.57
C ILE A 285 -13.46 13.40 -12.61
N PRO A 286 -13.24 14.19 -11.54
CA PRO A 286 -13.68 15.58 -11.52
C PRO A 286 -12.92 16.43 -12.54
N PRO A 287 -13.53 17.52 -13.05
CA PRO A 287 -12.83 18.50 -13.87
C PRO A 287 -11.61 19.07 -13.14
N SER A 288 -10.48 19.16 -13.84
CA SER A 288 -9.25 19.73 -13.30
C SER A 288 -8.42 20.35 -14.42
N SER A 289 -7.79 21.49 -14.17
CA SER A 289 -6.82 22.10 -15.08
C SER A 289 -5.51 21.29 -15.21
N ALA A 290 -5.29 20.35 -14.31
CA ALA A 290 -4.15 19.42 -14.37
C ALA A 290 -4.37 18.28 -15.37
N TYR A 291 -5.57 18.14 -15.94
CA TYR A 291 -5.94 17.04 -16.84
C TYR A 291 -6.23 17.57 -18.24
N ARG A 292 -5.55 17.00 -19.23
CA ARG A 292 -5.95 17.13 -20.64
C ARG A 292 -6.96 16.02 -20.94
N ARG A 293 -8.10 16.39 -21.55
CA ARG A 293 -9.15 15.45 -21.96
C ARG A 293 -9.27 15.46 -23.47
N GLU A 294 -9.15 14.31 -24.08
CA GLU A 294 -9.20 14.16 -25.54
C GLU A 294 -9.66 12.74 -25.89
N GLU A 295 -10.61 12.63 -26.83
CA GLU A 295 -11.10 11.35 -27.37
C GLU A 295 -11.53 10.31 -26.32
N GLY A 296 -12.17 10.76 -25.25
CA GLY A 296 -12.62 9.87 -24.16
C GLY A 296 -11.52 9.42 -23.22
N LEU A 297 -10.34 10.08 -23.29
CA LEU A 297 -9.21 9.82 -22.41
C LEU A 297 -8.85 11.04 -21.55
N VAL A 298 -8.30 10.75 -20.38
CA VAL A 298 -7.69 11.73 -19.48
C VAL A 298 -6.19 11.50 -19.44
N PHE A 299 -5.44 12.56 -19.64
CA PHE A 299 -3.98 12.61 -19.58
C PHE A 299 -3.56 13.49 -18.40
N ALA A 300 -2.76 12.96 -17.50
CA ALA A 300 -2.25 13.68 -16.34
C ALA A 300 -0.72 13.55 -16.28
N SER A 301 -0.01 14.67 -16.44
CA SER A 301 1.46 14.70 -16.30
C SER A 301 1.89 14.66 -14.84
N PHE A 302 3.08 14.09 -14.52
CA PHE A 302 3.59 13.94 -13.15
C PHE A 302 5.11 14.19 -13.04
#